data_626a111b7330bb315beae379ea7dfaf3
#
_entry.id   626a111b7330bb315beae379ea7dfaf3
#
_cell.length_a   1.000
_cell.length_b   1.000
_cell.length_c   1.000
_cell.angle_alpha   90.00
_cell.angle_beta   90.00
_cell.angle_gamma   90.00
#
_symmetry.space_group_name_H-M   'P 1'
#
loop_
_entity.id
_entity.type
_entity.pdbx_description
1 polymer ?
#
loop_
_entity_poly.entity_id
_entity_poly.type
_entity_poly.pdbx_seq_one_letter_code
_entity_poly.pdbx_strand_id
1 'polypeptide(L)'
;ERHDKYLCILKPRYIFMPLHNKKDHMDCVYYATDESALFRQYRLSDSTDISDINESHSVLLYLAEGCLQITLGNFTSRTIEHGMLVFLPKNIGFTGQTIGSSYFIASFFAGRLPLCNKYDLVDLQYQVRQRNGRHLPPPSRQFPQLAVCEELVAFYSDLSHNLDEGLNCLHFHRLKQEELCILLRGYYSLEDLYILLKSVIGSSDNFKDFVLENYQHVNDVSDFALLAHMSVRNFQRKFKEEFKWPVREWLNERRAERILRDIRNTDKSIAEIATSYGFATASYFTVFCKQYFGMTPSELRRRSKQTATKCRE
;
A
#
# COMPACT_ATOMS: atom_id res chain seq x y z
N GLU A 1 14.13 28.67 -32.35
CA GLU A 1 14.03 27.33 -31.78
C GLU A 1 12.81 27.32 -30.86
N ARG A 2 11.74 26.64 -31.30
CA ARG A 2 10.51 26.50 -30.51
C ARG A 2 10.67 25.29 -29.58
N HIS A 3 10.83 25.56 -28.29
CA HIS A 3 10.72 24.52 -27.28
C HIS A 3 9.25 24.15 -27.10
N ASP A 4 8.89 22.97 -27.54
CA ASP A 4 7.59 22.37 -27.27
C ASP A 4 7.48 22.06 -25.77
N LYS A 5 6.51 22.69 -25.12
CA LYS A 5 6.22 22.51 -23.68
C LYS A 5 5.02 21.59 -23.54
N TYR A 6 5.17 20.53 -22.80
CA TYR A 6 4.09 19.58 -22.49
C TYR A 6 3.55 19.77 -21.07
N LEU A 7 2.26 19.59 -20.93
CA LEU A 7 1.52 19.76 -19.68
C LEU A 7 1.48 18.44 -18.90
N CYS A 8 2.05 18.39 -17.71
CA CYS A 8 1.93 17.26 -16.80
C CYS A 8 0.90 17.57 -15.72
N ILE A 9 -0.24 16.89 -15.75
CA ILE A 9 -1.37 17.12 -14.82
C ILE A 9 -1.20 16.30 -13.57
N LEU A 10 -0.66 16.87 -12.51
CA LEU A 10 -0.70 16.30 -11.15
C LEU A 10 -1.16 17.36 -10.16
N LYS A 11 -2.50 17.46 -9.92
CA LYS A 11 -3.22 18.46 -9.10
C LYS A 11 -3.32 19.87 -9.75
N PRO A 12 -4.20 20.78 -9.30
CA PRO A 12 -4.65 21.93 -10.07
C PRO A 12 -3.65 23.09 -10.25
N ARG A 13 -2.36 22.78 -10.27
CA ARG A 13 -1.31 23.67 -10.76
C ARG A 13 -0.61 22.98 -11.92
N TYR A 14 -0.89 23.44 -13.12
CA TYR A 14 -0.19 23.02 -14.32
C TYR A 14 1.27 23.43 -14.20
N ILE A 15 2.15 22.48 -13.99
CA ILE A 15 3.59 22.71 -14.07
C ILE A 15 4.00 22.37 -15.50
N PHE A 16 4.40 23.38 -16.27
CA PHE A 16 5.01 23.17 -17.57
C PHE A 16 6.40 22.54 -17.36
N MET A 17 6.53 21.28 -17.71
CA MET A 17 7.82 20.60 -17.71
C MET A 17 8.31 20.43 -19.14
N PRO A 18 9.57 20.73 -19.43
CA PRO A 18 10.14 20.41 -20.72
C PRO A 18 10.18 18.89 -20.89
N LEU A 19 9.86 18.40 -22.09
CA LEU A 19 10.12 17.02 -22.44
C LEU A 19 11.66 16.84 -22.41
N HIS A 20 12.12 15.89 -21.60
CA HIS A 20 13.54 15.59 -21.48
C HIS A 20 13.82 14.14 -21.91
N ASN A 21 14.97 13.95 -22.51
CA ASN A 21 15.47 12.62 -22.85
C ASN A 21 16.20 12.00 -21.63
N LYS A 22 16.72 10.80 -21.80
CA LYS A 22 17.45 10.09 -20.75
C LYS A 22 18.60 10.89 -20.12
N LYS A 23 19.32 11.70 -20.90
CA LYS A 23 20.45 12.50 -20.40
C LYS A 23 20.00 13.66 -19.49
N ASP A 24 18.84 14.22 -19.79
CA ASP A 24 18.27 15.35 -19.05
C ASP A 24 17.39 14.89 -17.87
N HIS A 25 17.26 13.57 -17.67
CA HIS A 25 16.35 13.01 -16.69
C HIS A 25 16.74 13.36 -15.25
N MET A 26 18.04 13.48 -14.96
CA MET A 26 18.55 13.88 -13.64
C MET A 26 18.15 15.31 -13.23
N ASP A 27 17.85 16.19 -14.18
CA ASP A 27 17.38 17.55 -13.93
C ASP A 27 15.86 17.63 -13.70
N CYS A 28 15.17 16.50 -13.73
CA CYS A 28 13.73 16.43 -13.50
C CYS A 28 13.42 16.71 -12.01
N VAL A 29 12.48 17.62 -11.74
CA VAL A 29 12.00 17.91 -10.37
C VAL A 29 11.39 16.72 -9.65
N TYR A 30 11.07 15.65 -10.37
CA TYR A 30 10.60 14.38 -9.85
C TYR A 30 11.69 13.29 -9.86
N TYR A 31 12.94 13.65 -10.05
CA TYR A 31 14.05 12.73 -9.88
C TYR A 31 14.09 12.23 -8.44
N ALA A 32 14.12 10.92 -8.24
CA ALA A 32 14.09 10.33 -6.92
C ALA A 32 15.48 10.46 -6.26
N THR A 33 15.51 11.02 -5.08
CA THR A 33 16.66 10.95 -4.18
C THR A 33 16.63 9.66 -3.38
N ASP A 34 17.72 9.33 -2.69
CA ASP A 34 17.78 8.12 -1.85
C ASP A 34 16.67 8.05 -0.83
N GLU A 35 16.20 9.18 -0.30
CA GLU A 35 15.10 9.21 0.66
C GLU A 35 13.71 9.00 0.02
N SER A 36 13.53 9.41 -1.23
CA SER A 36 12.25 9.38 -1.94
C SER A 36 12.10 8.19 -2.90
N ALA A 37 13.19 7.50 -3.23
CA ALA A 37 13.19 6.37 -4.15
C ALA A 37 12.42 5.17 -3.56
N LEU A 38 11.47 4.62 -4.35
CA LEU A 38 10.71 3.44 -3.95
C LEU A 38 11.46 2.12 -4.24
N PHE A 39 12.51 2.17 -5.03
CA PHE A 39 13.42 1.05 -5.28
C PHE A 39 14.85 1.54 -5.15
N ARG A 40 15.68 0.75 -4.46
CA ARG A 40 17.11 1.03 -4.32
C ARG A 40 17.90 -0.25 -4.52
N GLN A 41 19.05 -0.11 -5.15
CA GLN A 41 19.99 -1.20 -5.39
C GLN A 41 21.14 -1.12 -4.37
N TYR A 42 21.50 -2.27 -3.80
CA TYR A 42 22.59 -2.38 -2.85
C TYR A 42 23.59 -3.42 -3.35
N ARG A 43 24.81 -2.97 -3.62
CA ARG A 43 25.96 -3.82 -3.91
C ARG A 43 26.94 -3.66 -2.78
N LEU A 44 27.02 -4.66 -1.91
CA LEU A 44 27.70 -4.58 -0.63
C LEU A 44 28.77 -5.67 -0.54
N SER A 45 29.84 -5.34 0.18
CA SER A 45 30.92 -6.29 0.52
C SER A 45 30.50 -7.21 1.67
N ASP A 46 31.38 -8.17 1.99
CA ASP A 46 31.19 -9.07 3.11
C ASP A 46 31.04 -8.32 4.45
N SER A 47 30.26 -8.91 5.35
CA SER A 47 30.06 -8.43 6.73
C SER A 47 29.53 -7.00 6.84
N THR A 48 28.82 -6.52 5.81
CA THR A 48 28.18 -5.20 5.85
C THR A 48 26.84 -5.29 6.60
N ASP A 49 26.64 -4.40 7.58
CA ASP A 49 25.39 -4.27 8.34
C ASP A 49 24.31 -3.59 7.48
N ILE A 50 23.11 -4.15 7.49
CA ILE A 50 21.93 -3.64 6.79
C ILE A 50 20.72 -3.45 7.74
N SER A 51 20.97 -3.39 9.05
CA SER A 51 19.92 -3.41 10.08
C SER A 51 18.96 -2.21 10.02
N ASP A 52 19.36 -1.09 9.42
CA ASP A 52 18.57 0.15 9.36
C ASP A 52 17.62 0.22 8.15
N ILE A 53 17.67 -0.78 7.26
CA ILE A 53 16.98 -0.73 5.97
C ILE A 53 15.45 -0.56 6.08
N ASN A 54 14.83 -1.03 7.18
CA ASN A 54 13.38 -0.99 7.41
C ASN A 54 12.93 0.03 8.46
N GLU A 55 13.78 0.93 8.92
CA GLU A 55 13.41 1.90 9.96
C GLU A 55 12.26 2.82 9.56
N SER A 56 12.30 3.35 8.35
CA SER A 56 11.33 4.34 7.87
C SER A 56 10.18 3.73 7.07
N HIS A 57 10.38 2.55 6.47
CA HIS A 57 9.46 1.92 5.54
C HIS A 57 9.43 0.40 5.72
N SER A 58 8.32 -0.22 5.34
CA SER A 58 8.34 -1.66 5.09
C SER A 58 9.10 -1.94 3.80
N VAL A 59 9.88 -3.02 3.77
CA VAL A 59 10.77 -3.34 2.64
C VAL A 59 10.47 -4.74 2.13
N LEU A 60 10.26 -4.86 0.82
CA LEU A 60 10.34 -6.13 0.11
C LEU A 60 11.72 -6.22 -0.52
N LEU A 61 12.54 -7.14 -0.02
CA LEU A 61 13.92 -7.33 -0.44
C LEU A 61 14.02 -8.53 -1.38
N TYR A 62 14.56 -8.32 -2.56
CA TYR A 62 14.95 -9.36 -3.50
C TYR A 62 16.47 -9.53 -3.48
N LEU A 63 16.94 -10.69 -3.06
CA LEU A 63 18.38 -11.02 -3.08
C LEU A 63 18.72 -11.63 -4.44
N ALA A 64 19.42 -10.86 -5.27
CA ALA A 64 19.81 -11.27 -6.61
C ALA A 64 21.11 -12.10 -6.60
N GLU A 65 22.08 -11.73 -5.72
CA GLU A 65 23.37 -12.42 -5.61
C GLU A 65 23.85 -12.45 -4.16
N GLY A 66 24.61 -13.47 -3.81
CA GLY A 66 25.22 -13.62 -2.48
C GLY A 66 24.27 -14.22 -1.45
N CYS A 67 24.56 -13.93 -0.18
CA CYS A 67 23.80 -14.43 0.98
C CYS A 67 23.65 -13.35 2.05
N LEU A 68 22.54 -13.39 2.78
CA LEU A 68 22.27 -12.50 3.91
C LEU A 68 21.97 -13.33 5.16
N GLN A 69 22.55 -12.95 6.28
CA GLN A 69 22.13 -13.46 7.60
C GLN A 69 21.13 -12.47 8.19
N ILE A 70 19.92 -12.91 8.45
CA ILE A 70 18.82 -12.04 8.90
C ILE A 70 18.18 -12.58 10.19
N THR A 71 17.91 -11.67 11.14
CA THR A 71 17.04 -11.90 12.28
C THR A 71 15.93 -10.86 12.26
N LEU A 72 14.67 -11.28 12.39
CA LEU A 72 13.50 -10.43 12.33
C LEU A 72 12.61 -10.66 13.56
N GLY A 73 12.46 -9.65 14.42
CA GLY A 73 11.63 -9.71 15.63
C GLY A 73 11.93 -10.93 16.49
N ASN A 74 10.93 -11.74 16.76
CA ASN A 74 11.06 -12.96 17.57
C ASN A 74 11.36 -14.23 16.75
N PHE A 75 11.60 -14.10 15.44
CA PHE A 75 11.97 -15.24 14.62
C PHE A 75 13.42 -15.64 14.85
N THR A 76 13.72 -16.92 14.61
CA THR A 76 15.10 -17.41 14.63
C THR A 76 15.89 -16.79 13.48
N SER A 77 17.18 -16.54 13.74
CA SER A 77 18.10 -16.10 12.69
C SER A 77 18.13 -17.08 11.52
N ARG A 78 18.17 -16.55 10.31
CA ARG A 78 18.12 -17.34 9.08
C ARG A 78 19.05 -16.79 8.02
N THR A 79 19.72 -17.70 7.30
CA THR A 79 20.44 -17.35 6.07
C THR A 79 19.47 -17.31 4.91
N ILE A 80 19.53 -16.23 4.14
CA ILE A 80 18.79 -16.04 2.90
C ILE A 80 19.77 -16.20 1.75
N GLU A 81 19.44 -17.07 0.82
CA GLU A 81 20.21 -17.32 -0.39
C GLU A 81 19.67 -16.47 -1.55
N HIS A 82 20.46 -16.34 -2.62
CA HIS A 82 20.04 -15.67 -3.83
C HIS A 82 18.75 -16.27 -4.41
N GLY A 83 18.00 -15.47 -5.15
CA GLY A 83 16.72 -15.88 -5.72
C GLY A 83 15.53 -15.87 -4.74
N MET A 84 15.70 -15.28 -3.57
CA MET A 84 14.64 -15.19 -2.56
C MET A 84 14.11 -13.77 -2.39
N LEU A 85 12.80 -13.69 -2.13
CA LEU A 85 12.09 -12.52 -1.61
C LEU A 85 11.92 -12.64 -0.10
N VAL A 86 12.15 -11.55 0.61
CA VAL A 86 11.91 -11.41 2.05
C VAL A 86 11.17 -10.12 2.30
N PHE A 87 10.16 -10.16 3.16
CA PHE A 87 9.45 -8.97 3.58
C PHE A 87 9.88 -8.56 4.99
N LEU A 88 10.35 -7.33 5.11
CA LEU A 88 10.84 -6.70 6.34
C LEU A 88 9.85 -5.60 6.73
N PRO A 89 8.94 -5.86 7.68
CA PRO A 89 7.98 -4.85 8.09
C PRO A 89 8.65 -3.70 8.82
N LYS A 90 8.15 -2.49 8.60
CA LYS A 90 8.42 -1.35 9.48
C LYS A 90 7.97 -1.69 10.91
N ASN A 91 8.66 -1.17 11.90
CA ASN A 91 8.35 -1.36 13.33
C ASN A 91 8.58 -2.75 13.91
N ILE A 92 9.15 -3.68 13.15
CA ILE A 92 9.67 -4.93 13.70
C ILE A 92 11.20 -4.84 13.75
N GLY A 93 11.78 -5.12 14.90
CA GLY A 93 13.24 -5.13 15.07
C GLY A 93 13.88 -6.07 14.06
N PHE A 94 14.82 -5.54 13.31
CA PHE A 94 15.52 -6.25 12.25
C PHE A 94 17.03 -6.11 12.47
N THR A 95 17.75 -7.19 12.30
CA THR A 95 19.21 -7.18 12.17
C THR A 95 19.57 -7.98 10.94
N GLY A 96 20.45 -7.44 10.10
CA GLY A 96 20.87 -8.08 8.87
C GLY A 96 22.30 -7.79 8.54
N GLN A 97 23.00 -8.80 8.03
CA GLN A 97 24.40 -8.73 7.64
C GLN A 97 24.63 -9.51 6.36
N THR A 98 25.47 -8.98 5.48
CA THR A 98 25.92 -9.70 4.28
C THR A 98 26.90 -10.81 4.63
N ILE A 99 26.79 -11.94 3.90
CA ILE A 99 27.78 -13.04 3.91
C ILE A 99 28.39 -13.09 2.52
N GLY A 100 29.64 -12.67 2.42
CA GLY A 100 30.29 -12.46 1.13
C GLY A 100 29.76 -11.23 0.39
N SER A 101 30.23 -11.05 -0.85
CA SER A 101 29.70 -9.99 -1.73
C SER A 101 28.24 -10.29 -2.05
N SER A 102 27.36 -9.31 -1.85
CA SER A 102 25.94 -9.48 -2.03
C SER A 102 25.33 -8.34 -2.84
N TYR A 103 24.37 -8.68 -3.70
CA TYR A 103 23.57 -7.73 -4.48
C TYR A 103 22.07 -7.98 -4.23
N PHE A 104 21.38 -6.95 -3.81
CA PHE A 104 19.94 -7.02 -3.64
C PHE A 104 19.23 -5.71 -4.03
N ILE A 105 17.95 -5.83 -4.34
CA ILE A 105 17.07 -4.72 -4.64
C ILE A 105 16.02 -4.62 -3.54
N ALA A 106 15.92 -3.47 -2.90
CA ALA A 106 14.93 -3.16 -1.87
C ALA A 106 13.79 -2.32 -2.48
N SER A 107 12.55 -2.78 -2.27
CA SER A 107 11.33 -2.07 -2.63
C SER A 107 10.71 -1.50 -1.37
N PHE A 108 10.58 -0.16 -1.28
CA PHE A 108 10.14 0.56 -0.09
C PHE A 108 8.66 0.92 -0.16
N PHE A 109 7.93 0.66 0.92
CA PHE A 109 6.51 0.95 1.04
C PHE A 109 6.26 1.84 2.26
N ALA A 110 5.81 3.07 2.01
CA ALA A 110 5.54 4.07 3.07
C ALA A 110 4.31 3.72 3.94
N GLY A 111 3.53 2.74 3.55
CA GLY A 111 2.30 2.31 4.20
C GLY A 111 1.94 0.89 3.78
N ARG A 112 0.69 0.70 3.38
CA ARG A 112 0.20 -0.60 2.90
C ARG A 112 0.89 -1.02 1.61
N LEU A 113 1.15 -2.32 1.50
CA LEU A 113 1.50 -2.92 0.22
C LEU A 113 0.23 -2.94 -0.67
N PRO A 114 0.17 -2.16 -1.75
CA PRO A 114 -1.03 -2.08 -2.58
C PRO A 114 -1.08 -3.27 -3.54
N LEU A 115 -1.46 -4.46 -3.04
CA LEU A 115 -1.60 -5.64 -3.90
C LEU A 115 -2.58 -5.39 -5.04
N CYS A 116 -3.57 -4.52 -4.85
CA CYS A 116 -4.49 -4.02 -5.89
C CYS A 116 -5.28 -2.81 -5.36
N ASN A 117 -5.80 -1.97 -6.25
CA ASN A 117 -6.72 -0.88 -5.87
C ASN A 117 -8.01 -1.37 -5.16
N LYS A 118 -8.31 -2.67 -5.24
CA LYS A 118 -9.50 -3.31 -4.64
C LYS A 118 -9.19 -4.24 -3.48
N TYR A 119 -7.93 -4.69 -3.35
CA TYR A 119 -7.55 -5.70 -2.36
C TYR A 119 -6.35 -5.22 -1.57
N ASP A 120 -6.47 -5.27 -0.25
CA ASP A 120 -5.39 -5.03 0.68
C ASP A 120 -4.99 -6.32 1.42
N LEU A 121 -4.10 -6.21 2.39
CA LEU A 121 -3.63 -7.36 3.18
C LEU A 121 -4.75 -8.00 4.03
N VAL A 122 -5.76 -7.23 4.42
CA VAL A 122 -6.91 -7.73 5.17
C VAL A 122 -7.80 -8.59 4.26
N ASP A 123 -7.99 -8.14 3.02
CA ASP A 123 -8.70 -8.92 2.02
C ASP A 123 -7.96 -10.21 1.69
N LEU A 124 -6.64 -10.19 1.63
CA LEU A 124 -5.81 -11.38 1.47
C LEU A 124 -6.04 -12.38 2.61
N GLN A 125 -5.98 -11.91 3.85
CA GLN A 125 -6.24 -12.73 5.03
C GLN A 125 -7.64 -13.33 5.01
N TYR A 126 -8.64 -12.51 4.66
CA TYR A 126 -10.04 -12.97 4.56
C TYR A 126 -10.20 -14.04 3.48
N GLN A 127 -9.63 -13.84 2.29
CA GLN A 127 -9.73 -14.81 1.20
C GLN A 127 -9.03 -16.14 1.52
N VAL A 128 -7.85 -16.10 2.15
CA VAL A 128 -7.16 -17.31 2.61
C VAL A 128 -7.99 -18.06 3.63
N ARG A 129 -8.62 -17.37 4.60
CA ARG A 129 -9.53 -17.98 5.58
C ARG A 129 -10.76 -18.61 4.92
N GLN A 130 -11.33 -17.99 3.90
CA GLN A 130 -12.49 -18.52 3.18
C GLN A 130 -12.14 -19.80 2.40
N ARG A 131 -10.99 -19.84 1.73
CA ARG A 131 -10.55 -20.99 0.94
C ARG A 131 -10.17 -22.19 1.81
N ASN A 132 -9.52 -21.95 2.94
CA ASN A 132 -8.99 -23.00 3.82
C ASN A 132 -9.94 -23.38 4.96
N GLY A 133 -11.25 -23.18 4.81
CA GLY A 133 -12.24 -23.54 5.83
C GLY A 133 -11.99 -22.87 7.18
N ARG A 134 -11.55 -21.61 7.17
CA ARG A 134 -11.13 -20.78 8.32
C ARG A 134 -9.79 -21.18 8.98
N HIS A 135 -9.07 -22.17 8.45
CA HIS A 135 -7.75 -22.52 8.95
C HIS A 135 -6.70 -21.65 8.26
N LEU A 136 -5.91 -20.96 9.05
CA LEU A 136 -4.72 -20.26 8.58
C LEU A 136 -3.50 -21.18 8.68
N PRO A 137 -2.47 -21.00 7.83
CA PRO A 137 -1.21 -21.71 7.98
C PRO A 137 -0.67 -21.56 9.42
N PRO A 138 -0.15 -22.62 10.02
CA PRO A 138 0.35 -22.59 11.38
C PRO A 138 1.48 -21.57 11.54
N PRO A 139 1.65 -20.99 12.74
CA PRO A 139 2.76 -20.10 13.00
C PRO A 139 4.09 -20.86 12.86
N SER A 140 5.03 -20.27 12.12
CA SER A 140 6.41 -20.79 12.00
C SER A 140 7.32 -19.99 12.91
N ARG A 141 8.36 -20.62 13.45
CA ARG A 141 9.44 -19.93 14.16
C ARG A 141 10.44 -19.26 13.20
N GLN A 142 10.43 -19.67 11.93
CA GLN A 142 11.22 -19.05 10.88
C GLN A 142 10.40 -17.98 10.19
N PHE A 143 11.00 -16.81 9.96
CA PHE A 143 10.32 -15.80 9.17
C PHE A 143 10.20 -16.28 7.70
N PRO A 144 9.16 -15.83 6.99
CA PRO A 144 8.86 -16.30 5.66
C PRO A 144 9.84 -15.74 4.62
N GLN A 145 10.18 -16.57 3.66
CA GLN A 145 10.83 -16.20 2.41
C GLN A 145 10.10 -16.88 1.26
N LEU A 146 10.21 -16.32 0.08
CA LEU A 146 9.53 -16.80 -1.11
C LEU A 146 10.54 -16.87 -2.27
N ALA A 147 10.59 -18.00 -2.97
CA ALA A 147 11.42 -18.15 -4.15
C ALA A 147 10.88 -17.28 -5.28
N VAL A 148 11.77 -16.60 -5.99
CA VAL A 148 11.39 -15.69 -7.08
C VAL A 148 11.12 -16.51 -8.35
N CYS A 149 9.95 -16.29 -8.99
CA CYS A 149 9.62 -16.87 -10.30
C CYS A 149 10.35 -16.15 -11.44
N GLU A 150 10.38 -16.76 -12.60
CA GLU A 150 11.09 -16.23 -13.79
C GLU A 150 10.60 -14.82 -14.18
N GLU A 151 9.31 -14.55 -14.05
CA GLU A 151 8.72 -13.26 -14.37
C GLU A 151 9.19 -12.15 -13.41
N LEU A 152 9.37 -12.47 -12.15
CA LEU A 152 9.93 -11.51 -11.18
C LEU A 152 11.44 -11.34 -11.37
N VAL A 153 12.17 -12.38 -11.76
CA VAL A 153 13.58 -12.25 -12.15
C VAL A 153 13.71 -11.28 -13.32
N ALA A 154 12.88 -11.45 -14.36
CA ALA A 154 12.85 -10.57 -15.52
C ALA A 154 12.50 -9.12 -15.12
N PHE A 155 11.49 -8.95 -14.27
CA PHE A 155 11.11 -7.64 -13.73
C PHE A 155 12.27 -6.95 -13.00
N TYR A 156 12.94 -7.64 -12.08
CA TYR A 156 14.03 -7.05 -11.31
C TYR A 156 15.27 -6.79 -12.15
N SER A 157 15.52 -7.62 -13.19
CA SER A 157 16.60 -7.39 -14.15
C SER A 157 16.36 -6.13 -15.00
N ASP A 158 15.13 -5.97 -15.52
CA ASP A 158 14.73 -4.75 -16.25
C ASP A 158 14.77 -3.51 -15.36
N LEU A 159 14.25 -3.62 -14.15
CA LEU A 159 14.31 -2.52 -13.16
C LEU A 159 15.75 -2.11 -12.86
N SER A 160 16.63 -3.09 -12.59
CA SER A 160 18.06 -2.85 -12.32
C SER A 160 18.73 -2.13 -13.49
N HIS A 161 18.54 -2.65 -14.70
CA HIS A 161 19.08 -2.03 -15.91
C HIS A 161 18.63 -0.58 -16.07
N ASN A 162 17.34 -0.29 -15.93
CA ASN A 162 16.81 1.05 -16.07
C ASN A 162 17.33 2.01 -14.99
N LEU A 163 17.48 1.55 -13.74
CA LEU A 163 18.05 2.35 -12.66
C LEU A 163 19.54 2.65 -12.89
N ASP A 164 20.33 1.65 -13.34
CA ASP A 164 21.75 1.82 -13.67
C ASP A 164 21.93 2.82 -14.85
N GLU A 165 20.98 2.85 -15.76
CA GLU A 165 20.92 3.79 -16.86
C GLU A 165 20.39 5.20 -16.47
N GLY A 166 20.10 5.43 -15.17
CA GLY A 166 19.68 6.72 -14.65
C GLY A 166 18.18 7.04 -14.75
N LEU A 167 17.34 6.06 -15.13
CA LEU A 167 15.89 6.23 -15.14
C LEU A 167 15.34 6.12 -13.72
N ASN A 168 15.42 7.20 -12.95
CA ASN A 168 15.16 7.23 -11.51
C ASN A 168 14.13 8.32 -11.11
N CYS A 169 13.05 8.53 -11.89
CA CYS A 169 12.00 9.46 -11.48
C CYS A 169 10.89 8.78 -10.67
N LEU A 170 10.22 9.54 -9.82
CA LEU A 170 9.12 9.04 -8.98
C LEU A 170 7.97 8.41 -9.79
N HIS A 171 7.74 8.85 -11.02
CA HIS A 171 6.74 8.25 -11.90
C HIS A 171 7.14 6.83 -12.32
N PHE A 172 8.40 6.65 -12.72
CA PHE A 172 8.94 5.33 -13.04
C PHE A 172 8.85 4.39 -11.83
N HIS A 173 9.29 4.86 -10.66
CA HIS A 173 9.21 4.07 -9.42
C HIS A 173 7.78 3.63 -9.10
N ARG A 174 6.79 4.53 -9.23
CA ARG A 174 5.37 4.20 -8.97
C ARG A 174 4.84 3.16 -9.94
N LEU A 175 5.10 3.34 -11.24
CA LEU A 175 4.68 2.35 -12.26
C LEU A 175 5.31 0.98 -12.01
N LYS A 176 6.61 0.95 -11.68
CA LYS A 176 7.31 -0.30 -11.35
C LYS A 176 6.78 -0.91 -10.04
N GLN A 177 6.36 -0.14 -9.07
CA GLN A 177 5.76 -0.64 -7.84
C GLN A 177 4.37 -1.25 -8.10
N GLU A 178 3.56 -0.62 -8.95
CA GLU A 178 2.26 -1.17 -9.37
C GLU A 178 2.46 -2.47 -10.18
N GLU A 179 3.42 -2.50 -11.10
CA GLU A 179 3.78 -3.70 -11.87
C GLU A 179 4.21 -4.84 -10.94
N LEU A 180 5.11 -4.58 -9.98
CA LEU A 180 5.54 -5.55 -8.97
C LEU A 180 4.34 -6.16 -8.22
N CYS A 181 3.40 -5.34 -7.78
CA CYS A 181 2.21 -5.79 -7.06
C CYS A 181 1.29 -6.66 -7.94
N ILE A 182 1.19 -6.34 -9.23
CA ILE A 182 0.43 -7.15 -10.21
C ILE A 182 1.12 -8.50 -10.42
N LEU A 183 2.44 -8.53 -10.58
CA LEU A 183 3.21 -9.76 -10.78
C LEU A 183 3.13 -10.66 -9.54
N LEU A 184 3.33 -10.12 -8.33
CA LEU A 184 3.18 -10.88 -7.09
C LEU A 184 1.81 -11.57 -7.01
N ARG A 185 0.75 -10.85 -7.32
CA ARG A 185 -0.61 -11.40 -7.30
C ARG A 185 -0.89 -12.36 -8.46
N GLY A 186 -0.26 -12.18 -9.60
CA GLY A 186 -0.47 -12.99 -10.80
C GLY A 186 0.22 -14.35 -10.75
N TYR A 187 1.40 -14.40 -10.13
CA TYR A 187 2.28 -15.57 -10.20
C TYR A 187 2.43 -16.34 -8.89
N TYR A 188 1.94 -15.80 -7.76
CA TYR A 188 1.97 -16.52 -6.48
C TYR A 188 0.58 -16.83 -5.97
N SER A 189 0.47 -17.91 -5.21
CA SER A 189 -0.78 -18.26 -4.54
C SER A 189 -1.10 -17.23 -3.43
N LEU A 190 -2.40 -17.10 -3.11
CA LEU A 190 -2.81 -16.24 -1.99
C LEU A 190 -2.20 -16.69 -0.66
N GLU A 191 -1.93 -17.98 -0.51
CA GLU A 191 -1.31 -18.57 0.67
C GLU A 191 0.15 -18.18 0.80
N ASP A 192 0.91 -18.24 -0.31
CA ASP A 192 2.31 -17.82 -0.33
C ASP A 192 2.44 -16.35 -0.01
N LEU A 193 1.61 -15.51 -0.61
CA LEU A 193 1.57 -14.08 -0.32
C LEU A 193 1.16 -13.80 1.13
N TYR A 194 0.16 -14.53 1.65
CA TYR A 194 -0.23 -14.41 3.05
C TYR A 194 0.92 -14.82 3.98
N ILE A 195 1.62 -15.92 3.70
CA ILE A 195 2.74 -16.38 4.50
C ILE A 195 3.88 -15.36 4.47
N LEU A 196 4.23 -14.82 3.30
CA LEU A 196 5.27 -13.79 3.14
C LEU A 196 4.93 -12.53 3.93
N LEU A 197 3.69 -12.08 3.88
CA LEU A 197 3.25 -10.79 4.41
C LEU A 197 2.61 -10.89 5.82
N LYS A 198 2.42 -12.09 6.36
CA LYS A 198 1.72 -12.30 7.65
C LYS A 198 2.33 -11.58 8.84
N SER A 199 3.62 -11.33 8.81
CA SER A 199 4.31 -10.56 9.85
C SER A 199 3.79 -9.12 9.95
N VAL A 200 3.24 -8.58 8.87
CA VAL A 200 2.53 -7.29 8.86
C VAL A 200 1.08 -7.46 9.27
N ILE A 201 0.45 -8.56 8.85
CA ILE A 201 -0.98 -8.82 9.07
C ILE A 201 -1.25 -9.13 10.56
N GLY A 202 -0.27 -9.74 11.26
CA GLY A 202 -0.43 -10.17 12.66
C GLY A 202 0.22 -9.26 13.70
N SER A 203 1.07 -8.31 13.31
CA SER A 203 1.89 -7.48 14.21
C SER A 203 1.41 -6.03 14.33
N SER A 204 0.11 -5.79 14.20
CA SER A 204 -0.46 -4.48 14.50
C SER A 204 -0.37 -4.20 16.00
N ASP A 205 0.85 -4.06 16.53
CA ASP A 205 1.10 -3.41 17.81
C ASP A 205 0.73 -1.91 17.74
N ASN A 206 0.51 -1.41 16.55
CA ASN A 206 0.06 -0.05 16.32
C ASN A 206 -1.45 -0.03 16.09
N PHE A 207 -2.17 0.40 17.10
CA PHE A 207 -3.62 0.56 17.06
C PHE A 207 -4.09 1.43 15.86
N LYS A 208 -3.26 2.39 15.42
CA LYS A 208 -3.57 3.20 14.24
C LYS A 208 -3.61 2.37 12.97
N ASP A 209 -2.64 1.49 12.78
CA ASP A 209 -2.58 0.62 11.61
C ASP A 209 -3.77 -0.33 11.61
N PHE A 210 -4.07 -0.95 12.76
CA PHE A 210 -5.28 -1.76 12.92
C PHE A 210 -6.55 -1.00 12.51
N VAL A 211 -6.70 0.25 12.96
CA VAL A 211 -7.87 1.08 12.64
C VAL A 211 -7.92 1.39 11.14
N LEU A 212 -6.79 1.81 10.55
CA LEU A 212 -6.71 2.16 9.12
C LEU A 212 -6.94 0.95 8.20
N GLU A 213 -6.61 -0.24 8.67
CA GLU A 213 -6.82 -1.48 7.93
C GLU A 213 -8.27 -1.98 7.99
N ASN A 214 -8.95 -1.73 9.10
CA ASN A 214 -10.23 -2.39 9.35
C ASN A 214 -11.46 -1.47 9.26
N TYR A 215 -11.29 -0.14 9.18
CA TYR A 215 -12.42 0.80 9.22
C TYR A 215 -13.42 0.63 8.06
N GLN A 216 -13.02 0.00 6.96
CA GLN A 216 -13.90 -0.22 5.83
C GLN A 216 -14.82 -1.45 6.01
N HIS A 217 -14.45 -2.33 6.91
CA HIS A 217 -15.10 -3.63 7.15
C HIS A 217 -16.05 -3.61 8.36
N VAL A 218 -16.19 -2.46 9.01
CA VAL A 218 -17.04 -2.28 10.19
C VAL A 218 -18.17 -1.30 9.89
N ASN A 219 -19.34 -1.58 10.46
CA ASN A 219 -20.50 -0.71 10.29
C ASN A 219 -20.60 0.34 11.40
N ASP A 220 -20.17 -0.01 12.60
CA ASP A 220 -20.24 0.86 13.77
C ASP A 220 -19.06 0.65 14.74
N VAL A 221 -19.10 1.36 15.85
CA VAL A 221 -18.05 1.32 16.88
C VAL A 221 -18.03 -0.01 17.62
N SER A 222 -19.17 -0.67 17.76
CA SER A 222 -19.29 -1.95 18.44
C SER A 222 -18.64 -3.07 17.64
N ASP A 223 -18.90 -3.11 16.34
CA ASP A 223 -18.22 -4.00 15.39
C ASP A 223 -16.71 -3.81 15.44
N PHE A 224 -16.29 -2.55 15.49
CA PHE A 224 -14.86 -2.21 15.52
C PHE A 224 -14.18 -2.63 16.81
N ALA A 225 -14.83 -2.42 17.95
CA ALA A 225 -14.32 -2.84 19.25
C ALA A 225 -14.25 -4.37 19.35
N LEU A 226 -15.26 -5.07 18.82
CA LEU A 226 -15.28 -6.54 18.75
C LEU A 226 -14.12 -7.08 17.90
N LEU A 227 -13.87 -6.48 16.73
CA LEU A 227 -12.76 -6.85 15.86
C LEU A 227 -11.40 -6.60 16.51
N ALA A 228 -11.30 -5.56 17.35
CA ALA A 228 -10.11 -5.24 18.14
C ALA A 228 -9.94 -6.10 19.40
N HIS A 229 -10.88 -7.02 19.69
CA HIS A 229 -10.96 -7.76 20.96
C HIS A 229 -10.97 -6.87 22.21
N MET A 230 -11.62 -5.70 22.11
CA MET A 230 -11.71 -4.69 23.16
C MET A 230 -13.15 -4.42 23.55
N SER A 231 -13.37 -3.96 24.79
CA SER A 231 -14.67 -3.35 25.14
C SER A 231 -14.83 -2.02 24.36
N VAL A 232 -16.07 -1.66 24.02
CA VAL A 232 -16.40 -0.41 23.31
C VAL A 232 -15.76 0.80 24.01
N ARG A 233 -15.84 0.85 25.33
CA ARG A 233 -15.28 1.94 26.15
C ARG A 233 -13.75 2.04 26.01
N ASN A 234 -13.05 0.90 26.08
CA ASN A 234 -11.58 0.87 25.93
C ASN A 234 -11.16 1.22 24.51
N PHE A 235 -11.88 0.74 23.51
CA PHE A 235 -11.64 1.07 22.11
C PHE A 235 -11.80 2.58 21.86
N GLN A 236 -12.91 3.16 22.30
CA GLN A 236 -13.16 4.61 22.16
C GLN A 236 -12.10 5.46 22.84
N ARG A 237 -11.67 5.08 24.04
CA ARG A 237 -10.61 5.78 24.79
C ARG A 237 -9.30 5.72 24.00
N LYS A 238 -8.85 4.52 23.62
CA LYS A 238 -7.60 4.32 22.87
C LYS A 238 -7.65 5.03 21.52
N PHE A 239 -8.79 4.97 20.83
CA PHE A 239 -8.99 5.66 19.56
C PHE A 239 -8.83 7.19 19.73
N LYS A 240 -9.46 7.78 20.73
CA LYS A 240 -9.34 9.21 21.02
C LYS A 240 -7.92 9.61 21.42
N GLU A 241 -7.21 8.75 22.13
CA GLU A 241 -5.79 8.95 22.50
C GLU A 241 -4.89 8.97 21.27
N GLU A 242 -5.13 8.07 20.28
CA GLU A 242 -4.30 7.91 19.09
C GLU A 242 -4.64 8.87 17.95
N PHE A 243 -5.94 9.03 17.64
CA PHE A 243 -6.43 9.82 16.51
C PHE A 243 -6.80 11.26 16.88
N LYS A 244 -6.89 11.59 18.17
CA LYS A 244 -7.35 12.88 18.69
C LYS A 244 -8.77 13.27 18.25
N TRP A 245 -9.56 12.29 17.84
CA TRP A 245 -10.90 12.45 17.28
C TRP A 245 -11.84 11.35 17.82
N PRO A 246 -13.15 11.64 18.03
CA PRO A 246 -14.11 10.59 18.38
C PRO A 246 -14.27 9.57 17.24
N VAL A 247 -14.27 8.28 17.57
CA VAL A 247 -14.29 7.20 16.58
C VAL A 247 -15.52 7.26 15.66
N ARG A 248 -16.71 7.58 16.21
CA ARG A 248 -17.95 7.65 15.41
C ARG A 248 -17.90 8.74 14.36
N GLU A 249 -17.42 9.91 14.73
CA GLU A 249 -17.28 11.06 13.82
C GLU A 249 -16.25 10.77 12.75
N TRP A 250 -15.10 10.19 13.13
CA TRP A 250 -14.06 9.78 12.19
C TRP A 250 -14.55 8.73 11.19
N LEU A 251 -15.28 7.69 11.63
CA LEU A 251 -15.87 6.69 10.74
C LEU A 251 -16.87 7.31 9.75
N ASN A 252 -17.70 8.24 10.23
CA ASN A 252 -18.66 8.92 9.39
C ASN A 252 -17.98 9.80 8.33
N GLU A 253 -16.89 10.46 8.67
CA GLU A 253 -16.09 11.24 7.72
C GLU A 253 -15.49 10.34 6.64
N ARG A 254 -14.87 9.21 7.02
CA ARG A 254 -14.34 8.22 6.06
C ARG A 254 -15.45 7.62 5.20
N ARG A 255 -16.62 7.39 5.77
CA ARG A 255 -17.81 6.93 5.02
C ARG A 255 -18.26 8.00 4.01
N ALA A 256 -18.29 9.25 4.40
CA ALA A 256 -18.64 10.37 3.54
C ALA A 256 -17.70 10.49 2.33
N GLU A 257 -16.40 10.44 2.55
CA GLU A 257 -15.41 10.49 1.45
C GLU A 257 -15.64 9.38 0.41
N ARG A 258 -15.92 8.15 0.85
CA ARG A 258 -16.20 7.01 -0.02
C ARG A 258 -17.52 7.19 -0.78
N ILE A 259 -18.58 7.61 -0.09
CA ILE A 259 -19.88 7.90 -0.70
C ILE A 259 -19.74 8.97 -1.79
N LEU A 260 -18.99 10.04 -1.51
CA LEU A 260 -18.76 11.10 -2.49
C LEU A 260 -18.05 10.59 -3.75
N ARG A 261 -17.07 9.69 -3.56
CA ARG A 261 -16.36 9.02 -4.66
C ARG A 261 -17.31 8.18 -5.50
N ASP A 262 -18.13 7.35 -4.86
CA ASP A 262 -19.08 6.47 -5.55
C ASP A 262 -20.16 7.26 -6.28
N ILE A 263 -20.69 8.32 -5.68
CA ILE A 263 -21.67 9.21 -6.35
C ILE A 263 -21.08 9.82 -7.62
N ARG A 264 -19.78 10.17 -7.62
CA ARG A 264 -19.11 10.83 -8.74
C ARG A 264 -18.65 9.89 -9.84
N ASN A 265 -18.17 8.71 -9.47
CA ASN A 265 -17.34 7.86 -10.34
C ASN A 265 -18.01 6.53 -10.72
N THR A 266 -19.23 6.25 -10.27
CA THR A 266 -19.92 4.99 -10.59
C THR A 266 -21.27 5.26 -11.26
N ASP A 267 -21.70 4.29 -12.09
CA ASP A 267 -23.04 4.28 -12.70
C ASP A 267 -24.11 3.69 -11.77
N LYS A 268 -23.76 3.29 -10.55
CA LYS A 268 -24.70 2.79 -9.55
C LYS A 268 -25.79 3.83 -9.29
N SER A 269 -27.01 3.38 -9.13
CA SER A 269 -28.11 4.24 -8.70
C SER A 269 -27.86 4.81 -7.30
N ILE A 270 -28.49 5.94 -6.97
CA ILE A 270 -28.40 6.52 -5.63
C ILE A 270 -28.93 5.55 -4.56
N ALA A 271 -29.94 4.75 -4.91
CA ALA A 271 -30.50 3.73 -4.02
C ALA A 271 -29.48 2.59 -3.76
N GLU A 272 -28.82 2.10 -4.80
CA GLU A 272 -27.78 1.06 -4.65
C GLU A 272 -26.60 1.55 -3.81
N ILE A 273 -26.17 2.81 -3.99
CA ILE A 273 -25.13 3.41 -3.15
C ILE A 273 -25.62 3.47 -1.70
N ALA A 274 -26.82 3.99 -1.43
CA ALA A 274 -27.37 4.05 -0.09
C ALA A 274 -27.37 2.67 0.60
N THR A 275 -27.84 1.65 -0.11
CA THR A 275 -27.87 0.26 0.39
C THR A 275 -26.48 -0.30 0.65
N SER A 276 -25.51 -0.07 -0.26
CA SER A 276 -24.14 -0.57 -0.12
C SER A 276 -23.38 0.03 1.08
N TYR A 277 -23.83 1.21 1.54
CA TYR A 277 -23.30 1.85 2.75
C TYR A 277 -24.19 1.65 4.00
N GLY A 278 -25.15 0.72 3.94
CA GLY A 278 -25.96 0.33 5.10
C GLY A 278 -27.00 1.37 5.55
N PHE A 279 -27.43 2.27 4.67
CA PHE A 279 -28.50 3.20 4.99
C PHE A 279 -29.86 2.50 4.88
N ALA A 280 -30.63 2.55 5.96
CA ALA A 280 -31.94 1.89 6.03
C ALA A 280 -32.97 2.53 5.08
N THR A 281 -32.84 3.83 4.76
CA THR A 281 -33.75 4.54 3.89
C THR A 281 -33.02 5.58 3.03
N ALA A 282 -33.57 5.87 1.84
CA ALA A 282 -33.07 6.93 0.97
C ALA A 282 -33.18 8.33 1.62
N SER A 283 -34.17 8.52 2.48
CA SER A 283 -34.33 9.78 3.23
C SER A 283 -33.18 10.00 4.20
N TYR A 284 -32.80 8.97 4.95
CA TYR A 284 -31.68 9.06 5.88
C TYR A 284 -30.34 9.27 5.15
N PHE A 285 -30.16 8.62 4.00
CA PHE A 285 -29.00 8.86 3.13
C PHE A 285 -28.95 10.30 2.61
N THR A 286 -30.11 10.87 2.24
CA THR A 286 -30.21 12.27 1.79
C THR A 286 -29.86 13.25 2.91
N VAL A 287 -30.32 13.00 4.14
CA VAL A 287 -29.95 13.81 5.32
C VAL A 287 -28.45 13.74 5.57
N PHE A 288 -27.86 12.55 5.53
CA PHE A 288 -26.43 12.36 5.66
C PHE A 288 -25.65 13.16 4.60
N CYS A 289 -26.02 13.08 3.33
CA CYS A 289 -25.34 13.82 2.26
C CYS A 289 -25.48 15.34 2.43
N LYS A 290 -26.62 15.83 2.86
CA LYS A 290 -26.79 17.26 3.18
C LYS A 290 -25.91 17.70 4.33
N GLN A 291 -25.78 16.87 5.36
CA GLN A 291 -24.95 17.17 6.53
C GLN A 291 -23.46 17.26 6.17
N TYR A 292 -22.94 16.32 5.37
CA TYR A 292 -21.52 16.24 5.05
C TYR A 292 -21.09 17.04 3.81
N PHE A 293 -21.99 17.25 2.86
CA PHE A 293 -21.66 17.88 1.58
C PHE A 293 -22.48 19.13 1.26
N GLY A 294 -23.43 19.47 2.09
CA GLY A 294 -24.34 20.60 1.86
C GLY A 294 -25.34 20.39 0.73
N MET A 295 -25.41 19.20 0.12
CA MET A 295 -26.20 18.90 -1.07
C MET A 295 -26.85 17.52 -1.00
N THR A 296 -27.92 17.32 -1.76
CA THR A 296 -28.51 15.99 -1.96
C THR A 296 -27.62 15.10 -2.84
N PRO A 297 -27.75 13.76 -2.75
CA PRO A 297 -26.99 12.83 -3.61
C PRO A 297 -27.17 13.10 -5.11
N SER A 298 -28.39 13.44 -5.53
CA SER A 298 -28.71 13.75 -6.93
C SER A 298 -28.06 15.05 -7.41
N GLU A 299 -28.03 16.07 -6.56
CA GLU A 299 -27.33 17.34 -6.85
C GLU A 299 -25.83 17.13 -6.97
N LEU A 300 -25.23 16.35 -6.05
CA LEU A 300 -23.82 15.98 -6.10
C LEU A 300 -23.46 15.29 -7.42
N ARG A 301 -24.28 14.33 -7.86
CA ARG A 301 -24.07 13.62 -9.13
C ARG A 301 -24.20 14.53 -10.33
N ARG A 302 -25.22 15.37 -10.36
CA ARG A 302 -25.44 16.34 -11.45
C ARG A 302 -24.25 17.30 -11.58
N ARG A 303 -23.76 17.83 -10.45
CA ARG A 303 -22.64 18.76 -10.43
C ARG A 303 -21.34 18.11 -10.92
N SER A 304 -21.08 16.85 -10.55
CA SER A 304 -19.89 16.14 -11.04
C SER A 304 -19.92 15.89 -12.54
N LYS A 305 -21.10 15.56 -13.12
CA LYS A 305 -21.26 15.40 -14.57
C LYS A 305 -21.07 16.73 -15.33
N GLN A 306 -21.55 17.84 -14.79
CA GLN A 306 -21.37 19.17 -15.39
C GLN A 306 -19.90 19.61 -15.38
N THR A 307 -19.14 19.28 -14.33
CA THR A 307 -17.70 19.59 -14.27
C THR A 307 -16.90 18.76 -15.27
N ALA A 308 -17.28 17.50 -15.47
CA ALA A 308 -16.63 16.60 -16.44
C ALA A 308 -16.87 17.03 -17.90
N THR A 309 -18.03 17.64 -18.21
CA THR A 309 -18.36 18.15 -19.56
C THR A 309 -17.57 19.43 -19.88
N LYS A 310 -17.42 20.34 -18.89
CA LYS A 310 -16.64 21.58 -19.04
C LYS A 310 -15.12 21.39 -19.20
N CYS A 311 -14.60 20.24 -18.85
CA CYS A 311 -13.18 19.91 -19.05
C CYS A 311 -12.90 19.20 -20.40
N ARG A 312 -13.94 18.97 -21.21
CA ARG A 312 -13.83 18.34 -22.56
C ARG A 312 -14.04 19.34 -23.70
N GLU A 313 -14.42 20.55 -23.42
CA GLU A 313 -14.45 21.72 -24.31
C GLU A 313 -13.20 22.59 -24.08
#